data_7d20436e2caefbeb4004168a734d5229
#
_entry.id   7d20436e2caefbeb4004168a734d5229
#
_cell.length_a   1.000
_cell.length_b   1.000
_cell.length_c   1.000
_cell.angle_alpha   90.00
_cell.angle_beta   90.00
_cell.angle_gamma   90.00
#
_symmetry.space_group_name_H-M   'P 1'
#
loop_
_entity.id
_entity.type
_entity.pdbx_description
1 polymer ?
#
loop_
_entity_poly.entity_id
_entity_poly.type
_entity_poly.pdbx_seq_one_letter_code
_entity_poly.pdbx_strand_id
1 'polypeptide(L)'
;MFHGIKKSDVKELTEEEKAKNELQLKKLKAIQDQILKIRDKNTYEQKSMEFLLKSSVLMPDYPTLWTIRKILIEQHLPNLKDEEAMEFLIKEIKSILPIMMKNPKSYLLWYHRIWCLVKCIEIEIKKGTELEKSVLIGEIGLCNKFFLKDDRNFHCWNYRVKILSLISIYFQSTFQKFVKEELEFTIEKVTVNFSNFSAWLYRSKLIPIYFVQHNIKWNTKEALDFFKDDLELIKKAIYTDPKDQSPWNYLSWIITNFSPMYIKSINLDENNLLIIKYSNVFKIESLLEIFGEEKNYKLLNKEEFSSEIKIQLNNSENWGEEKIIIQNKNIDKVKIGFDGLSLVTNKICFTKENLSLPTITISKSKEGKLIYNIEMNNVKDFQLEFLQKQLDEINELIKLSPDFFIENGHVHLAELYKIFYQIRRRNADLKEKAEEDKKNEIAQLKLLQEKSKRMNNMYSTILKIEETDN
;
A
#
# COMPACT_ATOMS: atom_id res chain seq x y z
N MET A 1 -7.60 -14.12 -20.95
CA MET A 1 -8.00 -12.70 -20.90
C MET A 1 -7.24 -11.96 -21.98
N PHE A 2 -7.95 -11.33 -22.92
CA PHE A 2 -7.37 -10.55 -24.02
C PHE A 2 -7.18 -9.09 -23.57
N HIS A 3 -6.29 -8.85 -22.61
CA HIS A 3 -5.95 -7.50 -22.21
C HIS A 3 -5.06 -6.86 -23.30
N GLY A 4 -5.48 -5.73 -23.83
CA GLY A 4 -4.72 -4.94 -24.81
C GLY A 4 -5.07 -5.15 -26.28
N ILE A 5 -5.97 -6.09 -26.61
CA ILE A 5 -6.48 -6.23 -27.98
C ILE A 5 -7.66 -5.28 -28.17
N LYS A 6 -7.53 -4.34 -29.11
CA LYS A 6 -8.67 -3.47 -29.48
C LYS A 6 -9.76 -4.32 -30.14
N LYS A 7 -11.02 -3.94 -29.90
CA LYS A 7 -12.18 -4.66 -30.46
C LYS A 7 -12.14 -4.74 -31.99
N SER A 8 -11.47 -3.79 -32.65
CA SER A 8 -11.21 -3.72 -34.08
C SER A 8 -10.19 -4.77 -34.58
N ASP A 9 -9.36 -5.32 -33.68
CA ASP A 9 -8.25 -6.21 -34.02
C ASP A 9 -8.61 -7.70 -33.82
N VAL A 10 -9.85 -7.97 -33.41
CA VAL A 10 -10.37 -9.34 -33.25
C VAL A 10 -10.68 -9.87 -34.66
N LYS A 11 -9.84 -10.75 -35.17
CA LYS A 11 -10.11 -11.46 -36.43
C LYS A 11 -11.41 -12.27 -36.29
N GLU A 12 -12.23 -12.25 -37.33
CA GLU A 12 -13.37 -13.15 -37.40
C GLU A 12 -12.85 -14.61 -37.42
N LEU A 13 -13.43 -15.42 -36.55
CA LEU A 13 -13.09 -16.84 -36.42
C LEU A 13 -13.56 -17.57 -37.68
N THR A 14 -12.73 -18.49 -38.18
CA THR A 14 -13.13 -19.40 -39.27
C THR A 14 -14.26 -20.33 -38.78
N GLU A 15 -15.02 -20.94 -39.70
CA GLU A 15 -16.10 -21.86 -39.32
C GLU A 15 -15.58 -23.08 -38.55
N GLU A 16 -14.37 -23.56 -38.86
CA GLU A 16 -13.71 -24.64 -38.11
C GLU A 16 -13.38 -24.21 -36.67
N GLU A 17 -12.87 -22.98 -36.50
CA GLU A 17 -12.59 -22.42 -35.17
C GLU A 17 -13.86 -22.21 -34.37
N LYS A 18 -14.95 -21.75 -35.01
CA LYS A 18 -16.28 -21.63 -34.36
C LYS A 18 -16.79 -22.99 -33.89
N ALA A 19 -16.74 -24.01 -34.77
CA ALA A 19 -17.17 -25.38 -34.44
C ALA A 19 -16.34 -25.98 -33.29
N LYS A 20 -15.03 -25.78 -33.29
CA LYS A 20 -14.11 -26.21 -32.25
C LYS A 20 -14.44 -25.52 -30.90
N ASN A 21 -14.65 -24.21 -30.92
CA ASN A 21 -15.03 -23.45 -29.74
C ASN A 21 -16.39 -23.88 -29.20
N GLU A 22 -17.37 -24.14 -30.06
CA GLU A 22 -18.70 -24.64 -29.64
C GLU A 22 -18.60 -26.02 -28.97
N LEU A 23 -17.81 -26.93 -29.53
CA LEU A 23 -17.55 -28.23 -28.91
C LEU A 23 -16.87 -28.10 -27.56
N GLN A 24 -15.92 -27.19 -27.43
CA GLN A 24 -15.23 -26.90 -26.18
C GLN A 24 -16.20 -26.32 -25.14
N LEU A 25 -17.07 -25.40 -25.52
CA LEU A 25 -18.12 -24.85 -24.66
C LEU A 25 -19.09 -25.91 -24.16
N LYS A 26 -19.54 -26.84 -25.04
CA LYS A 26 -20.38 -27.96 -24.66
C LYS A 26 -19.70 -28.84 -23.62
N LYS A 27 -18.40 -29.14 -23.78
CA LYS A 27 -17.61 -29.90 -22.80
C LYS A 27 -17.52 -29.18 -21.45
N LEU A 28 -17.19 -27.86 -21.47
CA LEU A 28 -17.09 -27.05 -20.23
C LEU A 28 -18.45 -27.02 -19.49
N LYS A 29 -19.56 -26.85 -20.23
CA LYS A 29 -20.91 -26.85 -19.67
C LYS A 29 -21.23 -28.20 -19.00
N ALA A 30 -20.93 -29.31 -19.64
CA ALA A 30 -21.13 -30.65 -19.06
C ALA A 30 -20.32 -30.87 -17.77
N ILE A 31 -19.09 -30.34 -17.72
CA ILE A 31 -18.25 -30.32 -16.51
C ILE A 31 -18.90 -29.48 -15.40
N GLN A 32 -19.38 -28.27 -15.74
CA GLN A 32 -20.07 -27.38 -14.78
C GLN A 32 -21.33 -28.06 -14.21
N ASP A 33 -22.15 -28.68 -15.05
CA ASP A 33 -23.36 -29.40 -14.62
C ASP A 33 -23.01 -30.57 -13.65
N GLN A 34 -21.91 -31.27 -13.89
CA GLN A 34 -21.42 -32.30 -12.99
C GLN A 34 -20.88 -31.73 -11.67
N ILE A 35 -20.19 -30.58 -11.69
CA ILE A 35 -19.76 -29.87 -10.49
C ILE A 35 -20.97 -29.45 -9.63
N LEU A 36 -22.03 -28.95 -10.28
CA LEU A 36 -23.28 -28.60 -9.57
C LEU A 36 -23.97 -29.82 -8.94
N LYS A 37 -23.96 -30.97 -9.60
CA LYS A 37 -24.47 -32.22 -9.01
C LYS A 37 -23.68 -32.64 -7.77
N ILE A 38 -22.35 -32.49 -7.78
CA ILE A 38 -21.49 -32.73 -6.62
C ILE A 38 -21.84 -31.76 -5.48
N ARG A 39 -22.07 -30.47 -5.80
CA ARG A 39 -22.54 -29.47 -4.83
C ARG A 39 -23.87 -29.91 -4.17
N ASP A 40 -24.83 -30.28 -4.99
CA ASP A 40 -26.18 -30.60 -4.52
C ASP A 40 -26.19 -31.91 -3.67
N LYS A 41 -25.34 -32.87 -4.00
CA LYS A 41 -25.11 -34.06 -3.19
C LYS A 41 -24.47 -33.72 -1.84
N ASN A 42 -23.59 -32.73 -1.79
CA ASN A 42 -22.93 -32.21 -0.60
C ASN A 42 -22.37 -33.27 0.36
N THR A 43 -21.75 -34.30 -0.18
CA THR A 43 -21.18 -35.42 0.59
C THR A 43 -19.77 -35.70 0.09
N TYR A 44 -18.81 -35.85 1.03
CA TYR A 44 -17.44 -36.19 0.69
C TYR A 44 -17.37 -37.56 -0.01
N GLU A 45 -16.76 -37.56 -1.18
CA GLU A 45 -16.41 -38.76 -1.93
C GLU A 45 -15.07 -38.55 -2.64
N GLN A 46 -14.21 -39.56 -2.55
CA GLN A 46 -12.88 -39.49 -3.19
C GLN A 46 -13.01 -39.25 -4.71
N LYS A 47 -13.98 -39.89 -5.37
CA LYS A 47 -14.23 -39.70 -6.83
C LYS A 47 -14.64 -38.27 -7.16
N SER A 48 -15.42 -37.63 -6.29
CA SER A 48 -15.82 -36.23 -6.44
C SER A 48 -14.61 -35.30 -6.30
N MET A 49 -13.73 -35.54 -5.34
CA MET A 49 -12.49 -34.76 -5.15
C MET A 49 -11.54 -34.88 -6.34
N GLU A 50 -11.39 -36.10 -6.90
CA GLU A 50 -10.58 -36.33 -8.10
C GLU A 50 -11.16 -35.62 -9.34
N PHE A 51 -12.50 -35.68 -9.51
CA PHE A 51 -13.17 -34.99 -10.60
C PHE A 51 -12.98 -33.45 -10.51
N LEU A 52 -13.18 -32.88 -9.33
CA LEU A 52 -12.97 -31.46 -9.09
C LEU A 52 -11.51 -31.03 -9.37
N LEU A 53 -10.52 -31.83 -8.98
CA LEU A 53 -9.11 -31.56 -9.27
C LEU A 53 -8.83 -31.61 -10.78
N LYS A 54 -9.33 -32.60 -11.50
CA LYS A 54 -9.20 -32.71 -12.97
C LYS A 54 -9.88 -31.50 -13.66
N SER A 55 -11.07 -31.12 -13.17
CA SER A 55 -11.81 -29.97 -13.70
C SER A 55 -11.07 -28.64 -13.48
N SER A 56 -10.33 -28.48 -12.38
CA SER A 56 -9.57 -27.27 -12.09
C SER A 56 -8.40 -27.02 -13.07
N VAL A 57 -7.93 -28.05 -13.78
CA VAL A 57 -6.94 -27.91 -14.87
C VAL A 57 -7.52 -27.11 -16.05
N LEU A 58 -8.81 -27.30 -16.33
CA LEU A 58 -9.52 -26.66 -17.43
C LEU A 58 -10.15 -25.33 -17.02
N MET A 59 -10.57 -25.22 -15.76
CA MET A 59 -11.29 -24.07 -15.20
C MET A 59 -10.67 -23.63 -13.86
N PRO A 60 -9.41 -23.16 -13.83
CA PRO A 60 -8.74 -22.82 -12.58
C PRO A 60 -9.40 -21.64 -11.84
N ASP A 61 -10.08 -20.76 -12.57
CA ASP A 61 -10.74 -19.57 -12.04
C ASP A 61 -12.28 -19.73 -11.89
N TYR A 62 -12.76 -20.98 -11.73
CA TYR A 62 -14.18 -21.23 -11.46
C TYR A 62 -14.45 -21.29 -9.95
N PRO A 63 -15.04 -20.24 -9.32
CA PRO A 63 -15.15 -20.12 -7.87
C PRO A 63 -15.93 -21.25 -7.21
N THR A 64 -17.03 -21.68 -7.84
CA THR A 64 -17.90 -22.74 -7.33
C THR A 64 -17.14 -24.04 -7.09
N LEU A 65 -16.21 -24.41 -8.00
CA LEU A 65 -15.37 -25.60 -7.87
C LEU A 65 -14.55 -25.57 -6.57
N TRP A 66 -13.87 -24.45 -6.30
CA TRP A 66 -13.01 -24.30 -5.12
C TRP A 66 -13.81 -24.23 -3.82
N THR A 67 -14.99 -23.60 -3.86
CA THR A 67 -15.91 -23.56 -2.70
C THR A 67 -16.39 -24.97 -2.34
N ILE A 68 -16.86 -25.75 -3.32
CA ILE A 68 -17.28 -27.14 -3.10
C ILE A 68 -16.12 -27.95 -2.56
N ARG A 69 -14.93 -27.84 -3.17
CA ARG A 69 -13.74 -28.56 -2.76
C ARG A 69 -13.38 -28.28 -1.30
N LYS A 70 -13.45 -27.04 -0.84
CA LYS A 70 -13.23 -26.67 0.57
C LYS A 70 -14.27 -27.30 1.50
N ILE A 71 -15.56 -27.22 1.15
CA ILE A 71 -16.65 -27.79 1.94
C ILE A 71 -16.44 -29.30 2.11
N LEU A 72 -16.11 -30.01 1.03
CA LEU A 72 -15.89 -31.47 1.09
C LEU A 72 -14.66 -31.83 1.93
N ILE A 73 -13.60 -31.04 1.87
CA ILE A 73 -12.41 -31.21 2.73
C ILE A 73 -12.79 -30.97 4.20
N GLU A 74 -13.55 -29.92 4.51
CA GLU A 74 -14.00 -29.61 5.87
C GLU A 74 -14.89 -30.70 6.46
N GLN A 75 -15.70 -31.39 5.64
CA GLN A 75 -16.48 -32.55 6.07
C GLN A 75 -15.62 -33.79 6.33
N HIS A 76 -14.49 -33.93 5.62
CA HIS A 76 -13.64 -35.11 5.73
C HIS A 76 -12.63 -35.01 6.89
N LEU A 77 -12.04 -33.86 7.11
CA LEU A 77 -10.97 -33.63 8.10
C LEU A 77 -11.34 -34.11 9.53
N PRO A 78 -12.55 -33.86 10.06
CA PRO A 78 -12.91 -34.32 11.42
C PRO A 78 -12.91 -35.86 11.62
N ASN A 79 -12.95 -36.62 10.53
CA ASN A 79 -12.94 -38.07 10.56
C ASN A 79 -11.53 -38.67 10.53
N LEU A 80 -10.50 -37.83 10.43
CA LEU A 80 -9.09 -38.22 10.34
C LEU A 80 -8.37 -37.90 11.65
N LYS A 81 -7.34 -38.68 11.97
CA LYS A 81 -6.37 -38.30 13.00
C LYS A 81 -5.49 -37.17 12.50
N ASP A 82 -4.84 -36.41 13.40
CA ASP A 82 -4.01 -35.24 13.05
C ASP A 82 -2.90 -35.58 12.03
N GLU A 83 -2.31 -36.81 12.10
CA GLU A 83 -1.29 -37.26 11.14
C GLU A 83 -1.90 -37.48 9.75
N GLU A 84 -3.04 -38.16 9.68
CA GLU A 84 -3.77 -38.47 8.44
C GLU A 84 -4.31 -37.18 7.81
N ALA A 85 -4.82 -36.25 8.63
CA ALA A 85 -5.30 -34.94 8.21
C ALA A 85 -4.15 -34.10 7.63
N MET A 86 -2.97 -34.10 8.27
CA MET A 86 -1.78 -33.41 7.77
C MET A 86 -1.33 -34.00 6.43
N GLU A 87 -1.23 -35.33 6.31
CA GLU A 87 -0.84 -35.98 5.06
C GLU A 87 -1.84 -35.66 3.93
N PHE A 88 -3.14 -35.69 4.22
CA PHE A 88 -4.20 -35.31 3.28
C PHE A 88 -4.05 -33.88 2.80
N LEU A 89 -3.87 -32.93 3.70
CA LEU A 89 -3.68 -31.49 3.35
C LEU A 89 -2.41 -31.24 2.55
N ILE A 90 -1.30 -31.88 2.91
CA ILE A 90 -0.04 -31.80 2.15
C ILE A 90 -0.22 -32.38 0.74
N LYS A 91 -0.94 -33.49 0.59
CA LYS A 91 -1.27 -34.08 -0.72
C LYS A 91 -2.11 -33.12 -1.54
N GLU A 92 -3.09 -32.46 -0.92
CA GLU A 92 -3.92 -31.43 -1.56
C GLU A 92 -3.06 -30.28 -2.07
N ILE A 93 -2.21 -29.69 -1.23
CA ILE A 93 -1.27 -28.62 -1.57
C ILE A 93 -0.34 -29.01 -2.73
N LYS A 94 0.17 -30.25 -2.71
CA LYS A 94 1.03 -30.78 -3.79
C LYS A 94 0.28 -30.97 -5.09
N SER A 95 -0.99 -31.42 -5.04
CA SER A 95 -1.79 -31.73 -6.22
C SER A 95 -2.16 -30.49 -7.05
N ILE A 96 -2.33 -29.35 -6.41
CA ILE A 96 -2.64 -28.08 -7.09
C ILE A 96 -1.41 -27.38 -7.68
N LEU A 97 -0.20 -27.75 -7.25
CA LEU A 97 1.03 -27.08 -7.68
C LEU A 97 1.25 -27.11 -9.20
N PRO A 98 1.07 -28.24 -9.92
CA PRO A 98 1.21 -28.26 -11.39
C PRO A 98 0.23 -27.32 -12.09
N ILE A 99 -0.97 -27.14 -11.51
CA ILE A 99 -2.01 -26.25 -12.05
C ILE A 99 -1.59 -24.79 -11.84
N MET A 100 -1.07 -24.46 -10.64
CA MET A 100 -0.51 -23.13 -10.33
C MET A 100 0.66 -22.77 -11.25
N MET A 101 1.55 -23.72 -11.54
CA MET A 101 2.70 -23.50 -12.41
C MET A 101 2.29 -23.15 -13.85
N LYS A 102 1.12 -23.64 -14.31
CA LYS A 102 0.53 -23.28 -15.61
C LYS A 102 -0.32 -22.01 -15.54
N ASN A 103 -0.91 -21.72 -14.39
CA ASN A 103 -1.81 -20.58 -14.15
C ASN A 103 -1.35 -19.72 -12.97
N PRO A 104 -0.14 -19.13 -13.02
CA PRO A 104 0.46 -18.43 -11.87
C PRO A 104 -0.27 -17.13 -11.48
N LYS A 105 -1.22 -16.69 -12.31
CA LYS A 105 -2.04 -15.48 -12.09
C LYS A 105 -3.47 -15.79 -11.63
N SER A 106 -3.80 -17.07 -11.37
CA SER A 106 -5.11 -17.45 -10.84
C SER A 106 -5.22 -17.15 -9.35
N TYR A 107 -6.09 -16.20 -8.97
CA TYR A 107 -6.37 -15.86 -7.56
C TYR A 107 -6.83 -17.06 -6.75
N LEU A 108 -7.71 -17.88 -7.32
CA LEU A 108 -8.37 -18.95 -6.60
C LEU A 108 -7.42 -20.07 -6.19
N LEU A 109 -6.40 -20.35 -7.02
CA LEU A 109 -5.35 -21.31 -6.70
C LEU A 109 -4.51 -20.86 -5.49
N TRP A 110 -4.09 -19.59 -5.47
CA TRP A 110 -3.35 -19.01 -4.33
C TRP A 110 -4.20 -18.98 -3.07
N TYR A 111 -5.51 -18.65 -3.19
CA TYR A 111 -6.44 -18.64 -2.05
C TYR A 111 -6.70 -20.03 -1.50
N HIS A 112 -6.88 -21.04 -2.37
CA HIS A 112 -7.08 -22.41 -1.93
C HIS A 112 -5.85 -22.94 -1.21
N ARG A 113 -4.66 -22.64 -1.76
CA ARG A 113 -3.40 -23.04 -1.15
C ARG A 113 -3.21 -22.46 0.25
N ILE A 114 -3.42 -21.15 0.43
CA ILE A 114 -3.27 -20.51 1.75
C ILE A 114 -4.30 -21.07 2.76
N TRP A 115 -5.51 -21.37 2.30
CA TRP A 115 -6.53 -22.00 3.13
C TRP A 115 -6.09 -23.37 3.64
N CYS A 116 -5.55 -24.23 2.78
CA CYS A 116 -4.99 -25.53 3.18
C CYS A 116 -3.84 -25.36 4.18
N LEU A 117 -2.95 -24.38 3.96
CA LEU A 117 -1.83 -24.10 4.87
C LEU A 117 -2.31 -23.70 6.27
N VAL A 118 -3.33 -22.85 6.36
CA VAL A 118 -3.90 -22.48 7.67
C VAL A 118 -4.37 -23.73 8.41
N LYS A 119 -5.00 -24.69 7.73
CA LYS A 119 -5.39 -25.97 8.33
C LYS A 119 -4.18 -26.82 8.77
N CYS A 120 -3.09 -26.83 7.99
CA CYS A 120 -1.85 -27.49 8.40
C CYS A 120 -1.27 -26.85 9.68
N ILE A 121 -1.22 -25.52 9.73
CA ILE A 121 -0.68 -24.77 10.88
C ILE A 121 -1.51 -25.05 12.14
N GLU A 122 -2.84 -25.13 12.05
CA GLU A 122 -3.70 -25.50 13.18
C GLU A 122 -3.28 -26.86 13.81
N ILE A 123 -2.85 -27.81 12.99
CA ILE A 123 -2.34 -29.12 13.43
C ILE A 123 -0.90 -28.99 13.99
N GLU A 124 -0.02 -28.25 13.31
CA GLU A 124 1.36 -28.03 13.73
C GLU A 124 1.45 -27.40 15.12
N ILE A 125 0.59 -26.40 15.38
CA ILE A 125 0.55 -25.69 16.67
C ILE A 125 0.14 -26.65 17.79
N LYS A 126 -0.86 -27.50 17.58
CA LYS A 126 -1.27 -28.53 18.56
C LYS A 126 -0.11 -29.48 18.91
N LYS A 127 0.80 -29.74 17.96
CA LYS A 127 1.96 -30.61 18.13
C LYS A 127 3.20 -29.90 18.63
N GLY A 128 3.17 -28.56 18.79
CA GLY A 128 4.34 -27.78 19.20
C GLY A 128 5.46 -27.75 18.14
N THR A 129 5.09 -27.79 16.85
CA THR A 129 6.07 -27.81 15.74
C THR A 129 6.85 -26.49 15.68
N GLU A 130 8.17 -26.54 15.57
CA GLU A 130 9.03 -25.39 15.37
C GLU A 130 8.96 -24.87 13.92
N LEU A 131 9.26 -23.57 13.70
CA LEU A 131 9.15 -22.95 12.37
C LEU A 131 9.97 -23.68 11.30
N GLU A 132 11.20 -24.10 11.65
CA GLU A 132 12.11 -24.76 10.72
C GLU A 132 11.55 -26.08 10.16
N LYS A 133 10.62 -26.69 10.88
CA LYS A 133 9.91 -27.91 10.49
C LYS A 133 8.51 -27.64 9.92
N SER A 134 8.05 -26.39 9.97
CA SER A 134 6.74 -26.00 9.49
C SER A 134 6.64 -26.03 7.96
N VAL A 135 5.45 -26.32 7.47
CA VAL A 135 5.11 -26.22 6.04
C VAL A 135 5.38 -24.81 5.48
N LEU A 136 5.36 -23.76 6.31
CA LEU A 136 5.57 -22.36 5.88
C LEU A 136 6.96 -22.12 5.26
N ILE A 137 8.00 -22.79 5.74
CA ILE A 137 9.36 -22.65 5.17
C ILE A 137 9.40 -23.17 3.72
N GLY A 138 8.72 -24.28 3.46
CA GLY A 138 8.57 -24.80 2.09
C GLY A 138 7.90 -23.82 1.14
N GLU A 139 6.97 -23.01 1.64
CA GLU A 139 6.23 -22.04 0.85
C GLU A 139 7.07 -20.81 0.48
N ILE A 140 8.00 -20.40 1.33
CA ILE A 140 8.99 -19.36 0.98
C ILE A 140 9.88 -19.84 -0.19
N GLY A 141 10.37 -21.08 -0.12
CA GLY A 141 11.10 -21.70 -1.22
C GLY A 141 10.28 -21.81 -2.50
N LEU A 142 8.97 -22.06 -2.38
CA LEU A 142 8.06 -22.07 -3.52
C LEU A 142 7.96 -20.69 -4.17
N CYS A 143 7.80 -19.61 -3.39
CA CYS A 143 7.79 -18.24 -3.90
C CYS A 143 9.06 -17.95 -4.70
N ASN A 144 10.24 -18.34 -4.20
CA ASN A 144 11.49 -18.15 -4.91
C ASN A 144 11.49 -18.83 -6.29
N LYS A 145 10.90 -20.04 -6.42
CA LYS A 145 10.76 -20.73 -7.72
C LYS A 145 9.83 -20.00 -8.68
N PHE A 146 8.75 -19.38 -8.19
CA PHE A 146 7.86 -18.56 -9.02
C PHE A 146 8.55 -17.27 -9.48
N PHE A 147 9.34 -16.63 -8.63
CA PHE A 147 10.10 -15.43 -8.97
C PHE A 147 11.21 -15.66 -10.01
N LEU A 148 11.74 -16.88 -10.14
CA LEU A 148 12.65 -17.22 -11.24
C LEU A 148 11.98 -17.14 -12.61
N LYS A 149 10.64 -17.29 -12.68
CA LYS A 149 9.88 -17.21 -13.93
C LYS A 149 9.31 -15.82 -14.21
N ASP A 150 8.79 -15.18 -13.17
CA ASP A 150 8.20 -13.84 -13.21
C ASP A 150 8.41 -13.16 -11.85
N ASP A 151 9.46 -12.36 -11.73
CA ASP A 151 9.85 -11.66 -10.52
C ASP A 151 8.87 -10.53 -10.13
N ARG A 152 7.99 -10.13 -11.06
CA ARG A 152 6.93 -9.14 -10.86
C ARG A 152 5.55 -9.75 -10.64
N ASN A 153 5.46 -11.06 -10.47
CA ASN A 153 4.17 -11.72 -10.18
C ASN A 153 3.61 -11.26 -8.82
N PHE A 154 2.72 -10.28 -8.84
CA PHE A 154 2.13 -9.70 -7.63
C PHE A 154 1.30 -10.71 -6.81
N HIS A 155 0.77 -11.79 -7.41
CA HIS A 155 0.10 -12.85 -6.67
C HIS A 155 1.08 -13.60 -5.77
N CYS A 156 2.28 -13.89 -6.29
CA CYS A 156 3.34 -14.53 -5.53
C CYS A 156 3.85 -13.60 -4.41
N TRP A 157 4.03 -12.29 -4.68
CA TRP A 157 4.41 -11.31 -3.66
C TRP A 157 3.35 -11.21 -2.56
N ASN A 158 2.07 -11.11 -2.92
CA ASN A 158 0.98 -11.08 -1.94
C ASN A 158 0.91 -12.38 -1.12
N TYR A 159 1.16 -13.51 -1.77
CA TYR A 159 1.24 -14.80 -1.08
C TYR A 159 2.39 -14.83 -0.07
N ARG A 160 3.60 -14.37 -0.46
CA ARG A 160 4.76 -14.28 0.43
C ARG A 160 4.47 -13.40 1.66
N VAL A 161 3.81 -12.25 1.48
CA VAL A 161 3.35 -11.40 2.59
C VAL A 161 2.42 -12.16 3.54
N LYS A 162 1.51 -12.98 3.01
CA LYS A 162 0.62 -13.82 3.83
C LYS A 162 1.37 -14.87 4.64
N ILE A 163 2.36 -15.53 4.03
CA ILE A 163 3.24 -16.48 4.73
C ILE A 163 3.99 -15.77 5.86
N LEU A 164 4.57 -14.60 5.59
CA LEU A 164 5.23 -13.80 6.62
C LEU A 164 4.29 -13.43 7.78
N SER A 165 3.05 -13.06 7.47
CA SER A 165 2.02 -12.76 8.50
C SER A 165 1.70 -13.99 9.35
N LEU A 166 1.60 -15.17 8.76
CA LEU A 166 1.40 -16.42 9.51
C LEU A 166 2.59 -16.74 10.41
N ILE A 167 3.82 -16.54 9.92
CA ILE A 167 5.04 -16.71 10.73
C ILE A 167 5.02 -15.74 11.92
N SER A 168 4.63 -14.48 11.72
CA SER A 168 4.58 -13.48 12.79
C SER A 168 3.55 -13.79 13.87
N ILE A 169 2.47 -14.48 13.52
CA ILE A 169 1.40 -14.84 14.47
C ILE A 169 1.78 -16.08 15.25
N TYR A 170 2.30 -17.09 14.60
CA TYR A 170 2.44 -18.44 15.17
C TYR A 170 3.87 -18.77 15.62
N PHE A 171 4.89 -18.05 15.13
CA PHE A 171 6.31 -18.34 15.39
C PHE A 171 7.10 -17.08 15.77
N GLN A 172 6.60 -16.34 16.78
CA GLN A 172 7.13 -15.03 17.16
C GLN A 172 8.63 -15.04 17.52
N SER A 173 9.14 -16.10 18.14
CA SER A 173 10.54 -16.21 18.56
C SER A 173 11.55 -16.18 17.43
N THR A 174 11.18 -16.70 16.27
CA THR A 174 12.04 -16.77 15.07
C THR A 174 11.75 -15.66 14.05
N PHE A 175 10.64 -14.95 14.23
CA PHE A 175 10.18 -13.93 13.31
C PHE A 175 11.17 -12.78 13.09
N GLN A 176 11.92 -12.39 14.15
CA GLN A 176 12.90 -11.31 14.06
C GLN A 176 14.01 -11.63 13.04
N LYS A 177 14.59 -12.81 13.13
CA LYS A 177 15.61 -13.28 12.18
C LYS A 177 15.06 -13.31 10.75
N PHE A 178 13.82 -13.80 10.62
CA PHE A 178 13.15 -13.92 9.33
C PHE A 178 12.92 -12.56 8.64
N VAL A 179 12.55 -11.53 9.39
CA VAL A 179 12.38 -10.16 8.84
C VAL A 179 13.70 -9.64 8.26
N LYS A 180 14.83 -9.90 8.90
CA LYS A 180 16.14 -9.50 8.39
C LYS A 180 16.47 -10.20 7.07
N GLU A 181 16.28 -11.52 6.99
CA GLU A 181 16.50 -12.30 5.76
C GLU A 181 15.59 -11.81 4.61
N GLU A 182 14.34 -11.45 4.90
CA GLU A 182 13.42 -10.90 3.92
C GLU A 182 13.84 -9.49 3.44
N LEU A 183 14.40 -8.66 4.31
CA LEU A 183 14.98 -7.36 3.91
C LEU A 183 16.15 -7.53 2.95
N GLU A 184 17.04 -8.48 3.22
CA GLU A 184 18.17 -8.83 2.34
C GLU A 184 17.66 -9.36 0.98
N PHE A 185 16.65 -10.23 1.01
CA PHE A 185 15.99 -10.73 -0.20
C PHE A 185 15.39 -9.60 -1.05
N THR A 186 14.76 -8.58 -0.44
CA THR A 186 14.21 -7.46 -1.21
C THR A 186 15.30 -6.65 -1.89
N ILE A 187 16.44 -6.42 -1.26
CA ILE A 187 17.59 -5.73 -1.87
C ILE A 187 18.10 -6.51 -3.09
N GLU A 188 18.24 -7.83 -2.98
CA GLU A 188 18.61 -8.67 -4.12
C GLU A 188 17.64 -8.45 -5.30
N LYS A 189 16.31 -8.49 -5.04
CA LYS A 189 15.32 -8.38 -6.10
C LYS A 189 15.28 -7.00 -6.75
N VAL A 190 15.39 -5.93 -5.98
CA VAL A 190 15.43 -4.57 -6.56
C VAL A 190 16.74 -4.28 -7.29
N THR A 191 17.87 -4.83 -6.84
CA THR A 191 19.16 -4.66 -7.52
C THR A 191 19.18 -5.35 -8.88
N VAL A 192 18.54 -6.51 -9.00
CA VAL A 192 18.42 -7.24 -10.28
C VAL A 192 17.43 -6.53 -11.22
N ASN A 193 16.36 -5.95 -10.67
CA ASN A 193 15.31 -5.33 -11.47
C ASN A 193 14.72 -4.12 -10.75
N PHE A 194 15.21 -2.91 -11.06
CA PHE A 194 14.73 -1.65 -10.48
C PHE A 194 13.25 -1.41 -10.70
N SER A 195 12.67 -1.93 -11.80
CA SER A 195 11.25 -1.81 -12.13
C SER A 195 10.35 -2.78 -11.34
N ASN A 196 10.90 -3.52 -10.36
CA ASN A 196 10.11 -4.41 -9.53
C ASN A 196 9.40 -3.66 -8.40
N PHE A 197 8.28 -2.99 -8.73
CA PHE A 197 7.45 -2.27 -7.78
C PHE A 197 7.06 -3.12 -6.55
N SER A 198 6.77 -4.41 -6.76
CA SER A 198 6.36 -5.30 -5.68
C SER A 198 7.48 -5.53 -4.65
N ALA A 199 8.74 -5.60 -5.09
CA ALA A 199 9.88 -5.74 -4.20
C ALA A 199 10.10 -4.46 -3.37
N TRP A 200 10.03 -3.28 -4.00
CA TRP A 200 10.09 -1.99 -3.30
C TRP A 200 8.96 -1.84 -2.27
N LEU A 201 7.72 -2.18 -2.68
CA LEU A 201 6.56 -2.14 -1.79
C LEU A 201 6.69 -3.13 -0.62
N TYR A 202 7.22 -4.34 -0.88
CA TYR A 202 7.41 -5.33 0.19
C TYR A 202 8.46 -4.86 1.18
N ARG A 203 9.56 -4.26 0.69
CA ARG A 203 10.60 -3.67 1.53
C ARG A 203 10.03 -2.56 2.44
N SER A 204 9.23 -1.66 1.90
CA SER A 204 8.58 -0.59 2.69
C SER A 204 7.68 -1.11 3.81
N LYS A 205 7.14 -2.33 3.67
CA LYS A 205 6.34 -2.98 4.72
C LYS A 205 7.18 -3.69 5.78
N LEU A 206 8.36 -4.17 5.42
CA LEU A 206 9.25 -4.87 6.33
C LEU A 206 10.03 -3.93 7.26
N ILE A 207 10.46 -2.78 6.76
CA ILE A 207 11.29 -1.82 7.50
C ILE A 207 10.63 -1.35 8.80
N PRO A 208 9.35 -0.96 8.84
CA PRO A 208 8.67 -0.61 10.09
C PRO A 208 8.67 -1.75 11.11
N ILE A 209 8.52 -2.99 10.66
CA ILE A 209 8.58 -4.18 11.53
C ILE A 209 9.98 -4.33 12.11
N TYR A 210 11.01 -4.22 11.25
CA TYR A 210 12.41 -4.27 11.66
C TYR A 210 12.74 -3.18 12.69
N PHE A 211 12.26 -1.95 12.48
CA PHE A 211 12.48 -0.83 13.40
C PHE A 211 11.88 -1.10 14.78
N VAL A 212 10.65 -1.64 14.84
CA VAL A 212 10.03 -2.02 16.12
C VAL A 212 10.84 -3.11 16.82
N GLN A 213 11.30 -4.13 16.10
CA GLN A 213 12.08 -5.24 16.65
C GLN A 213 13.43 -4.79 17.21
N HIS A 214 14.03 -3.72 16.66
CA HIS A 214 15.35 -3.21 17.05
C HIS A 214 15.29 -1.91 17.84
N ASN A 215 14.10 -1.48 18.28
CA ASN A 215 13.85 -0.22 18.98
C ASN A 215 14.39 1.02 18.24
N ILE A 216 14.46 0.97 16.90
CA ILE A 216 14.85 2.11 16.09
C ILE A 216 13.64 3.07 16.01
N LYS A 217 13.87 4.31 16.43
CA LYS A 217 12.82 5.33 16.44
C LYS A 217 12.77 6.08 15.12
N TRP A 218 11.58 6.18 14.52
CA TRP A 218 11.36 7.07 13.39
C TRP A 218 11.68 8.52 13.76
N ASN A 219 12.03 9.36 12.76
CA ASN A 219 12.42 10.75 12.94
C ASN A 219 13.69 10.93 13.79
N THR A 220 14.62 9.98 13.68
CA THR A 220 15.97 10.08 14.23
C THR A 220 17.00 10.01 13.11
N LYS A 221 18.19 10.52 13.38
CA LYS A 221 19.32 10.40 12.45
C LYS A 221 19.70 8.95 12.22
N GLU A 222 19.66 8.11 13.26
CA GLU A 222 19.91 6.65 13.17
C GLU A 222 18.95 5.99 12.16
N ALA A 223 17.64 6.30 12.23
CA ALA A 223 16.69 5.78 11.29
C ALA A 223 16.95 6.26 9.84
N LEU A 224 17.38 7.51 9.66
CA LEU A 224 17.76 8.03 8.35
C LEU A 224 19.03 7.36 7.82
N ASP A 225 20.02 7.13 8.67
CA ASP A 225 21.27 6.44 8.30
C ASP A 225 21.02 5.01 7.83
N PHE A 226 19.98 4.33 8.35
CA PHE A 226 19.54 3.02 7.85
C PHE A 226 19.15 3.04 6.36
N PHE A 227 18.60 4.16 5.87
CA PHE A 227 18.18 4.31 4.47
C PHE A 227 19.30 4.77 3.53
N LYS A 228 20.51 4.95 4.01
CA LYS A 228 21.62 5.49 3.19
C LYS A 228 21.86 4.66 1.94
N ASP A 229 21.95 3.33 2.08
CA ASP A 229 22.17 2.43 0.95
C ASP A 229 20.95 2.36 0.03
N ASP A 230 19.73 2.44 0.59
CA ASP A 230 18.49 2.49 -0.17
C ASP A 230 18.42 3.76 -1.02
N LEU A 231 18.81 4.92 -0.48
CA LEU A 231 18.82 6.19 -1.21
C LEU A 231 19.81 6.17 -2.37
N GLU A 232 20.99 5.59 -2.17
CA GLU A 232 21.95 5.39 -3.26
C GLU A 232 21.44 4.44 -4.34
N LEU A 233 20.73 3.38 -3.95
CA LEU A 233 20.10 2.44 -4.89
C LEU A 233 18.96 3.10 -5.68
N ILE A 234 18.11 3.89 -5.00
CA ILE A 234 17.05 4.69 -5.62
C ILE A 234 17.65 5.67 -6.63
N LYS A 235 18.71 6.39 -6.26
CA LYS A 235 19.40 7.32 -7.15
C LYS A 235 19.86 6.61 -8.42
N LYS A 236 20.54 5.48 -8.30
CA LYS A 236 20.96 4.67 -9.46
C LYS A 236 19.76 4.25 -10.34
N ALA A 237 18.67 3.79 -9.71
CA ALA A 237 17.47 3.38 -10.44
C ALA A 237 16.82 4.54 -11.21
N ILE A 238 16.65 5.70 -10.58
CA ILE A 238 16.07 6.90 -11.18
C ILE A 238 16.95 7.44 -12.32
N TYR A 239 18.28 7.44 -12.16
CA TYR A 239 19.19 7.87 -13.21
C TYR A 239 19.27 6.89 -14.39
N THR A 240 18.94 5.60 -14.15
CA THR A 240 18.88 4.58 -15.21
C THR A 240 17.59 4.71 -16.04
N ASP A 241 16.44 4.83 -15.40
CA ASP A 241 15.15 5.05 -16.05
C ASP A 241 14.28 6.04 -15.25
N PRO A 242 14.36 7.34 -15.55
CA PRO A 242 13.56 8.35 -14.85
C PRO A 242 12.04 8.22 -15.02
N LYS A 243 11.57 7.41 -15.99
CA LYS A 243 10.13 7.17 -16.24
C LYS A 243 9.57 6.06 -15.37
N ASP A 244 10.42 5.17 -14.85
CA ASP A 244 9.96 4.09 -13.97
C ASP A 244 9.45 4.66 -12.65
N GLN A 245 8.18 4.46 -12.37
CA GLN A 245 7.52 4.95 -11.16
C GLN A 245 7.94 4.20 -9.88
N SER A 246 8.53 3.00 -10.01
CA SER A 246 8.80 2.12 -8.88
C SER A 246 9.75 2.75 -7.84
N PRO A 247 10.97 3.22 -8.23
CA PRO A 247 11.87 3.88 -7.29
C PRO A 247 11.36 5.22 -6.78
N TRP A 248 10.61 5.99 -7.62
CA TRP A 248 10.00 7.25 -7.20
C TRP A 248 8.95 7.05 -6.11
N ASN A 249 8.11 6.04 -6.22
CA ASN A 249 7.11 5.71 -5.18
C ASN A 249 7.80 5.34 -3.86
N TYR A 250 8.91 4.62 -3.91
CA TYR A 250 9.67 4.26 -2.72
C TYR A 250 10.39 5.46 -2.12
N LEU A 251 10.96 6.35 -2.95
CA LEU A 251 11.52 7.63 -2.50
C LEU A 251 10.46 8.51 -1.82
N SER A 252 9.27 8.64 -2.42
CA SER A 252 8.15 9.38 -1.82
C SER A 252 7.77 8.81 -0.46
N TRP A 253 7.77 7.48 -0.31
CA TRP A 253 7.53 6.85 0.98
C TRP A 253 8.59 7.22 2.02
N ILE A 254 9.89 7.23 1.66
CA ILE A 254 10.96 7.65 2.55
C ILE A 254 10.80 9.13 2.92
N ILE A 255 10.64 10.02 1.94
CA ILE A 255 10.44 11.46 2.15
C ILE A 255 9.27 11.69 3.13
N THR A 256 8.13 11.06 2.89
CA THR A 256 6.94 11.18 3.76
C THR A 256 7.22 10.74 5.19
N ASN A 257 8.07 9.72 5.41
CA ASN A 257 8.36 9.23 6.75
C ASN A 257 9.39 10.07 7.51
N PHE A 258 10.28 10.78 6.81
CA PHE A 258 11.30 11.65 7.41
C PHE A 258 10.95 13.13 7.34
N SER A 259 10.00 13.53 6.52
CA SER A 259 9.47 14.90 6.56
C SER A 259 8.73 15.14 7.88
N PRO A 260 8.75 16.38 8.39
CA PRO A 260 7.75 16.76 9.38
C PRO A 260 6.35 16.52 8.78
N MET A 261 5.37 16.27 9.64
CA MET A 261 4.00 16.11 9.15
C MET A 261 3.53 17.44 8.55
N TYR A 262 3.11 17.42 7.30
CA TYR A 262 2.63 18.61 6.59
C TYR A 262 1.22 18.37 6.03
N ILE A 263 0.56 19.45 5.65
CA ILE A 263 -0.79 19.42 5.10
C ILE A 263 -0.71 19.31 3.58
N LYS A 264 -1.31 18.26 3.02
CA LYS A 264 -1.39 18.05 1.57
C LYS A 264 -2.44 18.93 0.92
N SER A 265 -3.61 19.05 1.54
CA SER A 265 -4.68 19.93 1.06
C SER A 265 -5.68 20.27 2.16
N ILE A 266 -6.33 21.41 2.01
CA ILE A 266 -7.50 21.83 2.78
C ILE A 266 -8.61 22.11 1.76
N ASN A 267 -9.75 21.46 1.88
CA ASN A 267 -10.89 21.62 1.00
C ASN A 267 -12.13 21.90 1.83
N LEU A 268 -12.89 22.93 1.45
CA LEU A 268 -14.21 23.22 1.96
C LEU A 268 -15.21 23.03 0.82
N ASP A 269 -16.21 22.17 1.01
CA ASP A 269 -17.26 21.98 0.02
C ASP A 269 -18.45 22.96 0.21
N GLU A 270 -19.39 22.92 -0.74
CA GLU A 270 -20.61 23.76 -0.73
C GLU A 270 -21.52 23.47 0.47
N ASN A 271 -21.34 22.32 1.13
CA ASN A 271 -22.11 21.90 2.30
C ASN A 271 -21.41 22.28 3.62
N ASN A 272 -20.38 23.12 3.57
CA ASN A 272 -19.51 23.46 4.71
C ASN A 272 -18.77 22.27 5.34
N LEU A 273 -18.51 21.23 4.56
CA LEU A 273 -17.65 20.13 4.99
C LEU A 273 -16.18 20.47 4.72
N LEU A 274 -15.43 20.68 5.80
CA LEU A 274 -13.99 20.91 5.74
C LEU A 274 -13.25 19.57 5.77
N ILE A 275 -12.43 19.33 4.76
CA ILE A 275 -11.58 18.15 4.66
C ILE A 275 -10.12 18.61 4.65
N ILE A 276 -9.36 18.19 5.67
CA ILE A 276 -7.93 18.47 5.81
C ILE A 276 -7.16 17.18 5.61
N LYS A 277 -6.28 17.15 4.60
CA LYS A 277 -5.41 16.00 4.31
C LYS A 277 -4.00 16.23 4.77
N TYR A 278 -3.49 15.31 5.56
CA TYR A 278 -2.12 15.31 6.06
C TYR A 278 -1.23 14.33 5.27
N SER A 279 0.07 14.48 5.41
CA SER A 279 1.06 13.60 4.78
C SER A 279 0.99 12.15 5.26
N ASN A 280 0.58 11.92 6.51
CA ASN A 280 0.57 10.60 7.14
C ASN A 280 -0.80 10.22 7.71
N VAL A 281 -1.02 8.91 7.82
CA VAL A 281 -2.20 8.33 8.49
C VAL A 281 -1.98 8.28 10.00
N PHE A 282 -2.95 8.70 10.79
CA PHE A 282 -2.92 8.66 12.26
C PHE A 282 -4.30 8.39 12.86
N LYS A 283 -4.35 8.00 14.14
CA LYS A 283 -5.61 7.85 14.85
C LYS A 283 -6.06 9.24 15.31
N ILE A 284 -7.14 9.75 14.73
CA ILE A 284 -7.62 11.14 14.93
C ILE A 284 -7.88 11.44 16.41
N GLU A 285 -8.62 10.57 17.10
CA GLU A 285 -8.97 10.76 18.50
C GLU A 285 -7.76 10.85 19.44
N SER A 286 -6.70 10.09 19.13
CA SER A 286 -5.50 10.03 19.97
C SER A 286 -4.56 11.23 19.80
N LEU A 287 -4.66 11.94 18.66
CA LEU A 287 -3.69 12.95 18.28
C LEU A 287 -4.26 14.37 18.26
N LEU A 288 -5.55 14.52 18.05
CA LEU A 288 -6.17 15.79 17.72
C LEU A 288 -6.86 16.41 18.93
N GLU A 289 -6.60 17.69 19.12
CA GLU A 289 -7.31 18.57 20.02
C GLU A 289 -7.87 19.74 19.23
N ILE A 290 -9.17 19.97 19.33
CA ILE A 290 -9.86 21.04 18.62
C ILE A 290 -10.38 22.03 19.67
N PHE A 291 -9.90 23.27 19.60
CA PHE A 291 -10.37 24.36 20.42
C PHE A 291 -11.32 25.22 19.61
N GLY A 292 -12.46 25.54 20.16
CA GLY A 292 -13.50 26.34 19.58
C GLY A 292 -14.84 26.04 20.25
N GLU A 293 -15.87 26.85 20.03
CA GLU A 293 -17.19 26.52 20.56
C GLU A 293 -17.77 25.31 19.81
N GLU A 294 -18.11 24.23 20.55
CA GLU A 294 -18.66 22.98 19.97
C GLU A 294 -19.91 23.18 19.11
N LYS A 295 -20.63 24.30 19.28
CA LYS A 295 -21.76 24.68 18.41
C LYS A 295 -21.34 25.04 16.98
N ASN A 296 -20.06 25.35 16.75
CA ASN A 296 -19.55 25.84 15.47
C ASN A 296 -19.00 24.72 14.56
N TYR A 297 -18.72 23.54 15.11
CA TYR A 297 -18.17 22.43 14.33
C TYR A 297 -18.60 21.06 14.87
N LYS A 298 -18.50 20.04 14.00
CA LYS A 298 -18.66 18.62 14.36
C LYS A 298 -17.60 17.78 13.65
N LEU A 299 -16.76 17.08 14.42
CA LEU A 299 -15.79 16.12 13.88
C LEU A 299 -16.51 14.83 13.48
N LEU A 300 -16.41 14.42 12.21
CA LEU A 300 -17.17 13.31 11.63
C LEU A 300 -16.48 11.95 11.73
N ASN A 301 -15.14 11.91 11.69
CA ASN A 301 -14.37 10.67 11.64
C ASN A 301 -13.41 10.47 12.82
N LYS A 302 -13.89 10.77 14.02
CA LYS A 302 -13.10 10.82 15.27
C LYS A 302 -12.38 9.50 15.61
N GLU A 303 -13.02 8.36 15.38
CA GLU A 303 -12.49 7.04 15.80
C GLU A 303 -11.64 6.35 14.72
N GLU A 304 -11.52 6.94 13.54
CA GLU A 304 -10.83 6.34 12.40
C GLU A 304 -9.32 6.55 12.43
N PHE A 305 -8.58 5.57 11.85
CA PHE A 305 -7.22 5.79 11.37
C PHE A 305 -7.32 6.41 9.98
N SER A 306 -6.91 7.66 9.84
CA SER A 306 -7.04 8.39 8.57
C SER A 306 -5.91 9.41 8.39
N SER A 307 -5.59 9.71 7.14
CA SER A 307 -4.84 10.91 6.77
C SER A 307 -5.74 12.12 6.54
N GLU A 308 -7.05 11.95 6.63
CA GLU A 308 -8.04 13.00 6.43
C GLU A 308 -8.78 13.30 7.73
N ILE A 309 -8.91 14.59 8.06
CA ILE A 309 -9.84 15.07 9.09
C ILE A 309 -11.06 15.65 8.39
N LYS A 310 -12.24 15.20 8.80
CA LYS A 310 -13.52 15.66 8.27
C LYS A 310 -14.27 16.42 9.36
N ILE A 311 -14.48 17.72 9.15
CA ILE A 311 -15.14 18.60 10.11
C ILE A 311 -16.34 19.23 9.41
N GLN A 312 -17.53 18.99 9.92
CA GLN A 312 -18.72 19.72 9.52
C GLN A 312 -18.71 21.07 10.24
N LEU A 313 -18.66 22.15 9.48
CA LEU A 313 -18.79 23.50 10.01
C LEU A 313 -20.27 23.90 10.02
N ASN A 314 -20.72 24.46 11.12
CA ASN A 314 -22.06 25.04 11.20
C ASN A 314 -22.07 26.42 10.51
N ASN A 315 -23.25 26.90 10.07
CA ASN A 315 -23.39 28.11 9.26
C ASN A 315 -22.52 29.26 9.76
N SER A 316 -21.62 29.71 8.89
CA SER A 316 -20.60 30.72 9.21
C SER A 316 -21.16 32.12 9.52
N GLU A 317 -22.45 32.36 9.28
CA GLU A 317 -23.12 33.62 9.60
C GLU A 317 -23.11 33.95 11.10
N ASN A 318 -23.05 32.90 11.94
CA ASN A 318 -23.06 33.03 13.41
C ASN A 318 -21.64 33.02 14.04
N TRP A 319 -20.58 32.95 13.23
CA TRP A 319 -19.21 33.02 13.72
C TRP A 319 -18.83 34.48 13.95
N GLY A 320 -18.61 34.86 15.21
CA GLY A 320 -18.04 36.14 15.56
C GLY A 320 -16.52 36.22 15.25
N GLU A 321 -15.73 36.79 16.15
CA GLU A 321 -14.25 36.78 16.08
C GLU A 321 -13.63 35.42 16.50
N GLU A 322 -14.44 34.37 16.61
CA GLU A 322 -14.03 33.07 17.10
C GLU A 322 -13.13 32.35 16.11
N LYS A 323 -12.16 31.60 16.65
CA LYS A 323 -11.20 30.81 15.90
C LYS A 323 -11.37 29.33 16.27
N ILE A 324 -11.30 28.44 15.26
CA ILE A 324 -11.14 27.02 15.48
C ILE A 324 -9.65 26.69 15.35
N ILE A 325 -9.06 26.15 16.42
CA ILE A 325 -7.66 25.76 16.44
C ILE A 325 -7.61 24.24 16.49
N ILE A 326 -6.97 23.64 15.49
CA ILE A 326 -6.72 22.20 15.40
C ILE A 326 -5.23 22.00 15.70
N GLN A 327 -4.92 21.35 16.78
CA GLN A 327 -3.54 21.11 17.19
C GLN A 327 -3.32 19.71 17.74
N ASN A 328 -2.06 19.39 17.99
CA ASN A 328 -1.65 18.15 18.60
C ASN A 328 -2.05 18.10 20.08
N LYS A 329 -2.62 16.98 20.53
CA LYS A 329 -2.62 16.67 21.94
C LYS A 329 -1.19 16.47 22.41
N ASN A 330 -0.84 16.98 23.61
CA ASN A 330 0.46 16.73 24.23
C ASN A 330 0.58 15.24 24.60
N ILE A 331 0.99 14.42 23.62
CA ILE A 331 1.13 12.96 23.75
C ILE A 331 2.51 12.56 23.29
N ASP A 332 3.26 11.90 24.17
CA ASP A 332 4.62 11.44 23.90
C ASP A 332 4.70 10.33 22.82
N LYS A 333 3.57 9.66 22.52
CA LYS A 333 3.54 8.50 21.62
C LYS A 333 2.27 8.46 20.76
N VAL A 334 2.43 8.46 19.44
CA VAL A 334 1.35 8.34 18.47
C VAL A 334 1.37 6.98 17.80
N LYS A 335 0.21 6.30 17.80
CA LYS A 335 0.04 5.07 17.01
C LYS A 335 -0.25 5.42 15.56
N ILE A 336 0.63 5.02 14.65
CA ILE A 336 0.44 5.13 13.21
C ILE A 336 0.04 3.77 12.66
N GLY A 337 -1.05 3.74 11.90
CA GLY A 337 -1.47 2.56 11.17
C GLY A 337 -0.85 2.53 9.77
N PHE A 338 -0.28 1.39 9.37
CA PHE A 338 0.08 1.13 7.99
C PHE A 338 -0.99 0.27 7.34
N ASP A 339 -1.65 0.83 6.30
CA ASP A 339 -2.51 0.04 5.42
C ASP A 339 -1.65 -0.89 4.58
N GLY A 340 -1.76 -2.20 4.81
CA GLY A 340 -1.14 -3.15 3.90
C GLY A 340 -0.66 -4.48 4.47
N LEU A 341 -0.51 -4.62 5.78
CA LEU A 341 -0.26 -5.91 6.42
C LEU A 341 -1.51 -6.48 7.12
N SER A 342 -2.67 -5.85 6.95
CA SER A 342 -3.93 -6.34 7.53
C SER A 342 -4.43 -7.55 6.75
N LEU A 343 -3.85 -8.71 7.01
CA LEU A 343 -4.38 -9.98 6.49
C LEU A 343 -5.07 -10.82 7.56
N VAL A 344 -4.91 -10.47 8.80
CA VAL A 344 -5.70 -11.04 9.91
C VAL A 344 -5.81 -9.95 10.98
N THR A 345 -6.98 -9.36 11.12
CA THR A 345 -7.60 -8.64 12.24
C THR A 345 -6.78 -7.69 13.11
N ASN A 346 -5.46 -7.64 13.05
CA ASN A 346 -4.65 -6.71 13.84
C ASN A 346 -3.86 -5.78 12.92
N LYS A 347 -4.33 -4.53 12.81
CA LYS A 347 -3.52 -3.43 12.26
C LYS A 347 -2.21 -3.40 13.05
N ILE A 348 -1.07 -3.61 12.37
CA ILE A 348 0.22 -3.38 13.00
C ILE A 348 0.30 -1.87 13.20
N CYS A 349 0.11 -1.44 14.45
CA CYS A 349 0.23 -0.05 14.83
C CYS A 349 1.67 0.19 15.31
N PHE A 350 2.37 1.11 14.66
CA PHE A 350 3.68 1.56 15.11
C PHE A 350 3.53 2.83 15.93
N THR A 351 4.36 2.98 16.94
CA THR A 351 4.42 4.19 17.72
C THR A 351 5.48 5.10 17.12
N LYS A 352 5.10 6.26 16.60
CA LYS A 352 6.03 7.36 16.28
C LYS A 352 6.12 8.26 17.51
N GLU A 353 7.30 8.39 18.08
CA GLU A 353 7.56 9.37 19.14
C GLU A 353 7.81 10.75 18.48
N ASN A 354 7.40 11.80 19.17
CA ASN A 354 7.59 13.19 18.73
C ASN A 354 6.97 13.56 17.36
N LEU A 355 5.88 12.91 16.98
CA LEU A 355 5.11 13.37 15.82
C LEU A 355 4.30 14.60 16.22
N SER A 356 4.64 15.76 15.69
CA SER A 356 3.83 16.96 15.86
C SER A 356 3.01 17.23 14.60
N LEU A 357 1.71 17.37 14.78
CA LEU A 357 0.83 17.88 13.71
C LEU A 357 1.07 19.37 13.51
N PRO A 358 0.96 19.87 12.28
CA PRO A 358 0.81 21.29 12.06
C PRO A 358 -0.40 21.81 12.86
N THR A 359 -0.23 22.94 13.53
CA THR A 359 -1.36 23.66 14.12
C THR A 359 -2.11 24.39 13.03
N ILE A 360 -3.42 24.21 12.94
CA ILE A 360 -4.27 24.92 11.98
C ILE A 360 -5.17 25.85 12.75
N THR A 361 -5.10 27.13 12.43
CA THR A 361 -6.06 28.12 12.93
C THR A 361 -7.00 28.51 11.79
N ILE A 362 -8.29 28.30 11.99
CA ILE A 362 -9.34 28.68 11.05
C ILE A 362 -10.02 29.94 11.60
N SER A 363 -10.04 31.00 10.84
CA SER A 363 -10.68 32.26 11.22
C SER A 363 -11.50 32.82 10.04
N LYS A 364 -12.39 33.75 10.31
CA LYS A 364 -13.18 34.43 9.29
C LYS A 364 -12.58 35.78 8.97
N SER A 365 -12.44 36.11 7.67
CA SER A 365 -12.03 37.44 7.22
C SER A 365 -13.15 38.45 7.46
N LYS A 366 -12.83 39.74 7.40
CA LYS A 366 -13.85 40.82 7.44
C LYS A 366 -14.87 40.70 6.32
N GLU A 367 -14.52 40.05 5.22
CA GLU A 367 -15.36 39.80 4.05
C GLU A 367 -16.15 38.49 4.13
N GLY A 368 -16.07 37.78 5.25
CA GLY A 368 -16.80 36.52 5.48
C GLY A 368 -16.12 35.25 4.94
N LYS A 369 -14.95 35.34 4.29
CA LYS A 369 -14.19 34.19 3.83
C LYS A 369 -13.43 33.50 4.97
N LEU A 370 -13.32 32.17 4.92
CA LEU A 370 -12.48 31.42 5.86
C LEU A 370 -11.01 31.58 5.50
N ILE A 371 -10.20 31.89 6.50
CA ILE A 371 -8.75 32.01 6.41
C ILE A 371 -8.14 30.87 7.22
N TYR A 372 -7.19 30.14 6.61
CA TYR A 372 -6.47 29.04 7.22
C TYR A 372 -5.04 29.47 7.53
N ASN A 373 -4.63 29.33 8.77
CA ASN A 373 -3.28 29.58 9.19
C ASN A 373 -2.67 28.28 9.71
N ILE A 374 -1.57 27.82 9.08
CA ILE A 374 -0.92 26.53 9.35
C ILE A 374 0.42 26.76 10.02
N GLU A 375 0.74 26.10 11.12
CA GLU A 375 2.03 26.15 11.81
C GLU A 375 2.68 24.78 11.87
N MET A 376 3.89 24.68 11.29
CA MET A 376 4.73 23.49 11.41
C MET A 376 5.55 23.57 12.70
N ASN A 377 5.46 22.53 13.52
CA ASN A 377 6.14 22.46 14.81
C ASN A 377 7.28 21.43 14.77
N ASN A 378 8.35 21.67 15.55
CA ASN A 378 9.42 20.71 15.83
C ASN A 378 10.13 20.09 14.61
N VAL A 379 10.51 20.92 13.64
CA VAL A 379 11.35 20.48 12.50
C VAL A 379 12.81 20.36 12.97
N LYS A 380 13.45 19.23 12.71
CA LYS A 380 14.83 18.95 13.11
C LYS A 380 15.82 19.27 11.98
N ASP A 381 17.04 19.71 12.31
CA ASP A 381 18.06 20.09 11.32
C ASP A 381 18.36 18.95 10.34
N PHE A 382 18.52 17.73 10.81
CA PHE A 382 18.80 16.58 9.91
C PHE A 382 17.65 16.33 8.90
N GLN A 383 16.41 16.68 9.24
CA GLN A 383 15.27 16.57 8.33
C GLN A 383 15.37 17.63 7.21
N LEU A 384 15.75 18.85 7.59
CA LEU A 384 15.99 19.93 6.60
C LEU A 384 17.15 19.59 5.68
N GLU A 385 18.26 19.09 6.21
CA GLU A 385 19.42 18.64 5.43
C GLU A 385 19.03 17.52 4.45
N PHE A 386 18.28 16.53 4.92
CA PHE A 386 17.78 15.44 4.09
C PHE A 386 16.88 15.94 2.95
N LEU A 387 15.88 16.76 3.28
CA LEU A 387 14.96 17.31 2.27
C LEU A 387 15.68 18.21 1.25
N GLN A 388 16.64 19.03 1.70
CA GLN A 388 17.43 19.87 0.82
C GLN A 388 18.28 19.01 -0.14
N LYS A 389 18.92 17.97 0.37
CA LYS A 389 19.67 17.02 -0.47
C LYS A 389 18.79 16.39 -1.54
N GLN A 390 17.55 15.96 -1.19
CA GLN A 390 16.63 15.40 -2.18
C GLN A 390 16.22 16.44 -3.24
N LEU A 391 15.96 17.67 -2.82
CA LEU A 391 15.64 18.77 -3.73
C LEU A 391 16.77 19.02 -4.73
N ASP A 392 18.01 19.07 -4.25
CA ASP A 392 19.19 19.33 -5.07
C ASP A 392 19.46 18.20 -6.07
N GLU A 393 19.36 16.94 -5.63
CA GLU A 393 19.55 15.75 -6.48
C GLU A 393 18.51 15.64 -7.60
N ILE A 394 17.23 15.95 -7.32
CA ILE A 394 16.17 15.95 -8.33
C ILE A 394 16.35 17.11 -9.32
N ASN A 395 16.72 18.30 -8.85
CA ASN A 395 17.02 19.43 -9.72
C ASN A 395 18.22 19.14 -10.64
N GLU A 396 19.27 18.48 -10.12
CA GLU A 396 20.42 18.04 -10.90
C GLU A 396 19.99 17.08 -12.02
N LEU A 397 19.18 16.06 -11.70
CA LEU A 397 18.68 15.10 -12.66
C LEU A 397 17.92 15.78 -13.81
N ILE A 398 17.03 16.72 -13.48
CA ILE A 398 16.25 17.46 -14.47
C ILE A 398 17.17 18.32 -15.36
N LYS A 399 18.19 18.96 -14.80
CA LYS A 399 19.18 19.72 -15.57
C LYS A 399 20.02 18.85 -16.51
N LEU A 400 20.33 17.62 -16.09
CA LEU A 400 21.08 16.67 -16.92
C LEU A 400 20.24 16.06 -18.06
N SER A 401 18.93 16.27 -18.05
CA SER A 401 17.99 15.68 -19.03
C SER A 401 17.13 16.79 -19.69
N PRO A 402 17.72 17.82 -20.34
CA PRO A 402 16.98 18.98 -20.84
C PRO A 402 15.95 18.66 -21.93
N ASP A 403 16.22 17.63 -22.74
CA ASP A 403 15.35 17.21 -23.84
C ASP A 403 14.23 16.25 -23.41
N PHE A 404 14.14 15.99 -22.12
CA PHE A 404 13.29 14.94 -21.60
C PHE A 404 12.46 15.39 -20.39
N PHE A 405 11.14 15.36 -20.54
CA PHE A 405 10.24 15.68 -19.44
C PHE A 405 10.14 14.53 -18.43
N ILE A 406 10.64 14.76 -17.21
CA ILE A 406 10.61 13.81 -16.09
C ILE A 406 9.43 14.14 -15.19
N GLU A 407 8.23 13.64 -15.53
CA GLU A 407 6.98 13.92 -14.78
C GLU A 407 7.13 13.65 -13.27
N ASN A 408 7.65 12.48 -12.90
CA ASN A 408 7.85 12.12 -11.49
C ASN A 408 8.79 13.08 -10.75
N GLY A 409 9.86 13.54 -11.40
CA GLY A 409 10.79 14.54 -10.84
C GLY A 409 10.07 15.85 -10.52
N HIS A 410 9.27 16.36 -11.43
CA HIS A 410 8.50 17.60 -11.23
C HIS A 410 7.43 17.46 -10.14
N VAL A 411 6.79 16.29 -10.02
CA VAL A 411 5.86 15.99 -8.92
C VAL A 411 6.56 16.06 -7.57
N HIS A 412 7.73 15.44 -7.44
CA HIS A 412 8.50 15.46 -6.19
C HIS A 412 9.05 16.85 -5.85
N LEU A 413 9.47 17.62 -6.86
CA LEU A 413 9.87 19.01 -6.65
C LEU A 413 8.72 19.85 -6.12
N ALA A 414 7.53 19.74 -6.71
CA ALA A 414 6.35 20.47 -6.23
C ALA A 414 6.05 20.12 -4.76
N GLU A 415 6.12 18.83 -4.39
CA GLU A 415 5.90 18.36 -3.02
C GLU A 415 6.98 18.90 -2.05
N LEU A 416 8.26 18.86 -2.43
CA LEU A 416 9.37 19.38 -1.62
C LEU A 416 9.28 20.90 -1.42
N TYR A 417 8.99 21.66 -2.46
CA TYR A 417 8.80 23.11 -2.35
C TYR A 417 7.62 23.45 -1.44
N LYS A 418 6.52 22.70 -1.52
CA LYS A 418 5.39 22.84 -0.60
C LYS A 418 5.78 22.60 0.86
N ILE A 419 6.55 21.55 1.12
CA ILE A 419 7.06 21.27 2.47
C ILE A 419 7.93 22.43 2.96
N PHE A 420 8.88 22.91 2.16
CA PHE A 420 9.74 24.03 2.52
C PHE A 420 8.96 25.33 2.74
N TYR A 421 7.99 25.63 1.90
CA TYR A 421 7.09 26.76 2.10
C TYR A 421 6.41 26.71 3.48
N GLN A 422 5.81 25.59 3.84
CA GLN A 422 5.13 25.42 5.12
C GLN A 422 6.09 25.54 6.32
N ILE A 423 7.34 25.08 6.18
CA ILE A 423 8.37 25.21 7.21
C ILE A 423 8.82 26.66 7.38
N ARG A 424 9.10 27.38 6.27
CA ARG A 424 9.80 28.67 6.26
C ARG A 424 8.90 29.89 6.41
N ARG A 425 7.63 29.85 6.02
CA ARG A 425 6.74 31.01 5.88
C ARG A 425 6.55 31.86 7.14
N ARG A 426 6.87 31.35 8.33
CA ARG A 426 6.72 32.08 9.61
C ARG A 426 7.99 32.60 10.21
N ASN A 427 9.12 32.14 9.74
CA ASN A 427 10.38 32.74 10.16
C ASN A 427 10.56 34.05 9.37
N ALA A 428 10.57 35.15 10.09
CA ALA A 428 10.71 36.49 9.46
C ALA A 428 11.97 36.57 8.58
N ASP A 429 13.07 35.93 9.01
CA ASP A 429 14.34 35.88 8.29
C ASP A 429 14.31 34.97 7.05
N LEU A 430 13.32 34.10 6.93
CA LEU A 430 13.15 33.14 5.83
C LEU A 430 11.92 33.43 4.96
N LYS A 431 11.22 34.53 5.19
CA LYS A 431 9.97 34.87 4.49
C LYS A 431 10.16 34.98 2.97
N GLU A 432 11.19 35.64 2.50
CA GLU A 432 11.50 35.76 1.06
C GLU A 432 11.74 34.39 0.44
N LYS A 433 12.46 33.50 1.14
CA LYS A 433 12.75 32.15 0.68
C LYS A 433 11.48 31.27 0.68
N ALA A 434 10.57 31.49 1.61
CA ALA A 434 9.26 30.82 1.61
C ALA A 434 8.41 31.23 0.39
N GLU A 435 8.37 32.53 0.07
CA GLU A 435 7.66 33.00 -1.12
C GLU A 435 8.28 32.46 -2.42
N GLU A 436 9.61 32.29 -2.47
CA GLU A 436 10.30 31.64 -3.58
C GLU A 436 9.91 30.16 -3.68
N ASP A 437 9.87 29.41 -2.55
CA ASP A 437 9.42 28.03 -2.51
C ASP A 437 7.98 27.91 -3.05
N LYS A 438 7.07 28.81 -2.67
CA LYS A 438 5.69 28.83 -3.17
C LYS A 438 5.61 29.08 -4.68
N LYS A 439 6.39 30.04 -5.18
CA LYS A 439 6.49 30.30 -6.62
C LYS A 439 7.01 29.08 -7.38
N ASN A 440 8.03 28.41 -6.84
CA ASN A 440 8.61 27.22 -7.44
C ASN A 440 7.61 26.04 -7.42
N GLU A 441 6.86 25.83 -6.33
CA GLU A 441 5.77 24.85 -6.28
C GLU A 441 4.76 25.07 -7.41
N ILE A 442 4.23 26.29 -7.52
CA ILE A 442 3.26 26.68 -8.54
C ILE A 442 3.84 26.50 -9.95
N ALA A 443 5.10 26.86 -10.16
CA ALA A 443 5.78 26.69 -11.44
C ALA A 443 5.85 25.21 -11.86
N GLN A 444 6.19 24.30 -10.92
CA GLN A 444 6.20 22.86 -11.19
C GLN A 444 4.79 22.34 -11.52
N LEU A 445 3.77 22.77 -10.78
CA LEU A 445 2.38 22.37 -11.03
C LEU A 445 1.85 22.87 -12.38
N LYS A 446 2.20 24.09 -12.80
CA LYS A 446 1.86 24.63 -14.14
C LYS A 446 2.53 23.84 -15.25
N LEU A 447 3.81 23.51 -15.08
CA LEU A 447 4.54 22.69 -16.04
C LEU A 447 3.93 21.27 -16.15
N LEU A 448 3.55 20.66 -15.04
CA LEU A 448 2.85 19.37 -15.00
C LEU A 448 1.48 19.45 -15.68
N GLN A 449 0.72 20.53 -15.45
CA GLN A 449 -0.56 20.76 -16.12
C GLN A 449 -0.38 20.85 -17.65
N GLU A 450 0.64 21.58 -18.12
CA GLU A 450 0.91 21.75 -19.55
C GLU A 450 1.40 20.46 -20.22
N LYS A 451 2.33 19.74 -19.59
CA LYS A 451 3.06 18.63 -20.21
C LYS A 451 2.43 17.26 -19.94
N SER A 452 1.71 17.06 -18.83
CA SER A 452 1.09 15.78 -18.50
C SER A 452 -0.27 15.62 -19.16
N LYS A 453 -0.31 14.95 -20.31
CA LYS A 453 -1.55 14.63 -21.04
C LYS A 453 -2.53 13.77 -20.22
N ARG A 454 -2.01 12.97 -19.29
CA ARG A 454 -2.78 11.96 -18.53
C ARG A 454 -3.44 12.52 -17.28
N MET A 455 -2.82 13.49 -16.63
CA MET A 455 -3.21 13.98 -15.30
C MET A 455 -3.56 15.50 -15.29
N ASN A 456 -3.71 16.10 -16.46
CA ASN A 456 -3.98 17.54 -16.61
C ASN A 456 -5.13 18.04 -15.71
N ASN A 457 -6.26 17.34 -15.68
CA ASN A 457 -7.42 17.74 -14.86
C ASN A 457 -7.11 17.72 -13.36
N MET A 458 -6.29 16.76 -12.89
CA MET A 458 -5.87 16.68 -11.49
C MET A 458 -4.99 17.89 -11.13
N TYR A 459 -3.99 18.20 -11.94
CA TYR A 459 -3.11 19.33 -11.70
C TYR A 459 -3.83 20.68 -11.81
N SER A 460 -4.82 20.80 -12.72
CA SER A 460 -5.69 21.97 -12.79
C SER A 460 -6.48 22.21 -11.52
N THR A 461 -6.96 21.14 -10.89
CA THR A 461 -7.70 21.22 -9.61
C THR A 461 -6.76 21.62 -8.47
N ILE A 462 -5.56 21.03 -8.40
CA ILE A 462 -4.56 21.37 -7.38
C ILE A 462 -4.14 22.83 -7.50
N LEU A 463 -3.86 23.33 -8.71
CA LEU A 463 -3.48 24.72 -8.96
C LEU A 463 -4.55 25.71 -8.51
N LYS A 464 -5.84 25.43 -8.81
CA LYS A 464 -6.94 26.29 -8.35
C LYS A 464 -6.98 26.43 -6.83
N ILE A 465 -6.72 25.34 -6.10
CA ILE A 465 -6.66 25.35 -4.64
C ILE A 465 -5.45 26.17 -4.17
N GLU A 466 -4.27 25.93 -4.74
CA GLU A 466 -3.03 26.62 -4.34
C GLU A 466 -3.01 28.13 -4.68
N GLU A 467 -3.71 28.56 -5.75
CA GLU A 467 -3.84 29.96 -6.13
C GLU A 467 -4.90 30.70 -5.29
N THR A 468 -5.85 29.99 -4.66
CA THR A 468 -6.84 30.59 -3.74
C THR A 468 -6.32 30.74 -2.31
N ASP A 469 -5.23 30.07 -1.95
CA ASP A 469 -4.57 30.16 -0.64
C ASP A 469 -3.64 31.40 -0.51
N ASN A 470 -3.64 32.29 -1.51
CA ASN A 470 -3.01 33.63 -1.49
C ASN A 470 -4.10 34.66 -1.19
#